data_f355cb20dfac869d20ccb2a02f74d21f
#
_entry.id   f355cb20dfac869d20ccb2a02f74d21f
#
_cell.length_a   1.000
_cell.length_b   1.000
_cell.length_c   1.000
_cell.angle_alpha   90.00
_cell.angle_beta   90.00
_cell.angle_gamma   90.00
#
_symmetry.space_group_name_H-M   'P 1'
#
loop_
_entity.id
_entity.type
_entity.pdbx_description
1 polymer ?
#
loop_
_entity_poly.entity_id
_entity_poly.type
_entity_poly.pdbx_seq_one_letter_code
_entity_poly.pdbx_strand_id
1 'polypeptide(L)'
;MRTQMRIRLSVMMFLEYFIWGVWYVTLGTWLGEQLHFSGQQIGFAAGTTAVGAMLSPFLAGLLADEFFATQNLLAALHGIGGVLLWYASTRKEFGIFYAVLLLYSLCYMPTMALTNSLSFRHMRDPRQEFGSIRVLGTAGWIVAGLIIGFLHVEPTAIPMRLAAGSSVLMAIYCLTLPNTPPLGSASELKLKHIFPAESVSLFKDKAFSVFAAASFLICIPLQFYYAFTNPYLNEIGVQNAAGKMTMGQMSELLFMLAIPWFFRKLGVKRTLMLGMLAWVLRYAAFAYGNNGALVWLLYFGIVVHGICYDFFFVTGQIYVDRKAPPALRAAAQGLITFITYGAGMFIGSWLSGKVVDMYVKSSTLGIVAHTWRSIWLVPAAGSAVVLILFALGFRDNEARFSTSRSTQAAPASE
;
A
#
# COMPACT_ATOMS: atom_id res chain seq x y z
N MET A 1 -14.91 -23.67 -4.94
CA MET A 1 -13.77 -24.10 -4.09
C MET A 1 -14.30 -24.91 -2.90
N ARG A 2 -13.53 -25.90 -2.40
CA ARG A 2 -13.90 -26.64 -1.18
C ARG A 2 -13.78 -25.72 0.04
N THR A 3 -14.70 -25.82 1.02
CA THR A 3 -14.72 -24.97 2.23
C THR A 3 -13.37 -24.94 2.97
N GLN A 4 -12.75 -26.10 3.11
CA GLN A 4 -11.43 -26.19 3.78
C GLN A 4 -10.34 -25.38 3.05
N MET A 5 -10.33 -25.39 1.72
CA MET A 5 -9.39 -24.61 0.93
C MET A 5 -9.62 -23.10 1.11
N ARG A 6 -10.89 -22.69 1.10
CA ARG A 6 -11.26 -21.28 1.34
C ARG A 6 -10.77 -20.79 2.70
N ILE A 7 -10.96 -21.61 3.75
CA ILE A 7 -10.47 -21.27 5.09
C ILE A 7 -8.94 -21.12 5.09
N ARG A 8 -8.20 -22.07 4.49
CA ARG A 8 -6.73 -22.03 4.44
C ARG A 8 -6.23 -20.75 3.74
N LEU A 9 -6.79 -20.40 2.60
CA LEU A 9 -6.40 -19.20 1.87
C LEU A 9 -6.81 -17.91 2.62
N SER A 10 -7.96 -17.93 3.31
CA SER A 10 -8.41 -16.81 4.13
C SER A 10 -7.49 -16.55 5.32
N VAL A 11 -7.06 -17.59 6.03
CA VAL A 11 -6.10 -17.48 7.15
C VAL A 11 -4.74 -16.99 6.64
N MET A 12 -4.28 -17.50 5.49
CA MET A 12 -3.06 -17.01 4.84
C MET A 12 -3.13 -15.51 4.57
N MET A 13 -4.22 -15.03 3.94
CA MET A 13 -4.39 -13.60 3.66
C MET A 13 -4.49 -12.76 4.92
N PHE A 14 -5.17 -13.26 5.95
CA PHE A 14 -5.25 -12.58 7.24
C PHE A 14 -3.87 -12.40 7.87
N LEU A 15 -3.09 -13.48 7.97
CA LEU A 15 -1.75 -13.44 8.55
C LEU A 15 -0.80 -12.54 7.75
N GLU A 16 -0.85 -12.59 6.43
CA GLU A 16 -0.04 -11.77 5.53
C GLU A 16 -0.17 -10.28 5.87
N TYR A 17 -1.39 -9.76 5.90
CA TYR A 17 -1.63 -8.35 6.16
C TYR A 17 -1.59 -7.98 7.65
N PHE A 18 -1.83 -8.92 8.54
CA PHE A 18 -1.63 -8.75 9.98
C PHE A 18 -0.15 -8.46 10.29
N ILE A 19 0.78 -9.25 9.72
CA ILE A 19 2.23 -9.05 9.89
C ILE A 19 2.61 -7.63 9.50
N TRP A 20 2.15 -7.13 8.38
CA TRP A 20 2.49 -5.78 7.92
C TRP A 20 1.84 -4.69 8.78
N GLY A 21 0.54 -4.85 9.07
CA GLY A 21 -0.22 -3.88 9.86
C GLY A 21 0.27 -3.69 11.29
N VAL A 22 0.84 -4.75 11.90
CA VAL A 22 1.32 -4.71 13.29
C VAL A 22 2.48 -3.72 13.49
N TRP A 23 3.43 -3.63 12.55
CA TRP A 23 4.65 -2.85 12.79
C TRP A 23 4.73 -1.58 11.95
N TYR A 24 4.20 -1.58 10.72
CA TYR A 24 4.49 -0.53 9.74
C TYR A 24 3.94 0.83 10.16
N VAL A 25 2.70 0.85 10.68
CA VAL A 25 2.01 2.09 11.07
C VAL A 25 2.69 2.78 12.26
N THR A 26 3.20 2.00 13.23
CA THR A 26 3.80 2.49 14.48
C THR A 26 5.30 2.63 14.42
N LEU A 27 5.92 2.23 13.30
CA LEU A 27 7.36 2.27 13.11
C LEU A 27 7.94 3.66 13.43
N GLY A 28 7.34 4.71 12.86
CA GLY A 28 7.81 6.09 13.04
C GLY A 28 7.78 6.54 14.48
N THR A 29 6.75 6.17 15.24
CA THR A 29 6.62 6.50 16.67
C THR A 29 7.73 5.86 17.49
N TRP A 30 7.96 4.57 17.31
CA TRP A 30 9.05 3.87 18.00
C TRP A 30 10.43 4.44 17.65
N LEU A 31 10.70 4.66 16.36
CA LEU A 31 11.99 5.19 15.90
C LEU A 31 12.25 6.59 16.42
N GLY A 32 11.23 7.46 16.43
CA GLY A 32 11.34 8.83 16.90
C GLY A 32 11.45 8.93 18.43
N GLU A 33 10.53 8.30 19.16
CA GLU A 33 10.45 8.45 20.63
C GLU A 33 11.51 7.65 21.39
N GLN A 34 11.85 6.44 20.93
CA GLN A 34 12.77 5.56 21.67
C GLN A 34 14.19 5.56 21.12
N LEU A 35 14.35 5.66 19.80
CA LEU A 35 15.67 5.61 19.18
C LEU A 35 16.17 7.00 18.79
N HIS A 36 15.31 8.02 18.90
CA HIS A 36 15.62 9.41 18.57
C HIS A 36 16.14 9.58 17.13
N PHE A 37 15.62 8.78 16.21
CA PHE A 37 15.95 8.90 14.79
C PHE A 37 15.32 10.18 14.22
N SER A 38 16.04 10.84 13.32
CA SER A 38 15.53 12.00 12.62
C SER A 38 14.34 11.66 11.73
N GLY A 39 13.55 12.65 11.34
CA GLY A 39 12.44 12.47 10.39
C GLY A 39 12.94 11.85 9.08
N GLN A 40 14.14 12.24 8.62
CA GLN A 40 14.74 11.68 7.42
C GLN A 40 15.09 10.19 7.58
N GLN A 41 15.61 9.78 8.72
CA GLN A 41 15.89 8.39 9.05
C GLN A 41 14.59 7.56 9.13
N ILE A 42 13.53 8.11 9.75
CA ILE A 42 12.20 7.50 9.80
C ILE A 42 11.63 7.35 8.37
N GLY A 43 11.73 8.39 7.56
CA GLY A 43 11.32 8.36 6.17
C GLY A 43 12.03 7.27 5.37
N PHE A 44 13.35 7.18 5.46
CA PHE A 44 14.12 6.10 4.81
C PHE A 44 13.71 4.72 5.30
N ALA A 45 13.51 4.53 6.59
CA ALA A 45 13.06 3.27 7.16
C ALA A 45 11.68 2.85 6.60
N ALA A 46 10.72 3.76 6.56
CA ALA A 46 9.41 3.52 5.95
C ALA A 46 9.52 3.24 4.43
N GLY A 47 10.48 3.87 3.75
CA GLY A 47 10.75 3.70 2.31
C GLY A 47 11.34 2.34 1.92
N THR A 48 11.83 1.53 2.87
CA THR A 48 12.35 0.18 2.58
C THR A 48 11.30 -0.71 1.92
N THR A 49 10.04 -0.56 2.30
CA THR A 49 8.90 -1.29 1.70
C THR A 49 8.70 -0.91 0.22
N ALA A 50 8.93 0.35 -0.13
CA ALA A 50 8.84 0.81 -1.51
C ALA A 50 9.97 0.21 -2.37
N VAL A 51 11.20 0.13 -1.85
CA VAL A 51 12.32 -0.56 -2.51
C VAL A 51 12.00 -2.04 -2.70
N GLY A 52 11.48 -2.70 -1.66
CA GLY A 52 11.02 -4.08 -1.74
C GLY A 52 9.95 -4.28 -2.81
N ALA A 53 8.95 -3.38 -2.87
CA ALA A 53 7.88 -3.44 -3.87
C ALA A 53 8.38 -3.24 -5.32
N MET A 54 9.39 -2.41 -5.54
CA MET A 54 10.02 -2.25 -6.86
C MET A 54 10.71 -3.54 -7.33
N LEU A 55 11.36 -4.27 -6.44
CA LEU A 55 12.11 -5.48 -6.76
C LEU A 55 11.28 -6.76 -6.68
N SER A 56 10.13 -6.70 -5.99
CA SER A 56 9.24 -7.84 -5.73
C SER A 56 8.82 -8.62 -6.99
N PRO A 57 8.38 -8.00 -8.10
CA PRO A 57 7.96 -8.75 -9.28
C PRO A 57 9.08 -9.61 -9.85
N PHE A 58 10.33 -9.14 -9.78
CA PHE A 58 11.50 -9.88 -10.26
C PHE A 58 11.77 -11.10 -9.38
N LEU A 59 11.78 -10.88 -8.06
CA LEU A 59 12.08 -11.94 -7.11
C LEU A 59 10.98 -13.01 -7.08
N ALA A 60 9.69 -12.60 -7.06
CA ALA A 60 8.57 -13.51 -7.03
C ALA A 60 8.49 -14.36 -8.30
N GLY A 61 8.59 -13.72 -9.49
CA GLY A 61 8.52 -14.41 -10.77
C GLY A 61 9.67 -15.41 -10.93
N LEU A 62 10.92 -14.95 -10.75
CA LEU A 62 12.11 -15.81 -10.93
C LEU A 62 12.10 -17.03 -9.98
N LEU A 63 11.77 -16.82 -8.71
CA LEU A 63 11.91 -17.89 -7.72
C LEU A 63 10.73 -18.86 -7.71
N ALA A 64 9.50 -18.37 -7.90
CA ALA A 64 8.30 -19.18 -7.81
C ALA A 64 7.97 -19.92 -9.12
N ASP A 65 8.26 -19.31 -10.27
CA ASP A 65 7.89 -19.89 -11.55
C ASP A 65 8.91 -20.92 -12.02
N GLU A 66 10.18 -20.81 -11.60
CA GLU A 66 11.23 -21.71 -12.09
C GLU A 66 11.73 -22.72 -11.05
N PHE A 67 11.90 -22.31 -9.78
CA PHE A 67 12.71 -23.10 -8.86
C PHE A 67 11.97 -23.73 -7.69
N PHE A 68 10.99 -23.03 -7.12
CA PHE A 68 10.38 -23.45 -5.86
C PHE A 68 8.86 -23.52 -5.91
N ALA A 69 8.30 -24.53 -5.24
CA ALA A 69 6.88 -24.55 -4.98
C ALA A 69 6.50 -23.29 -4.14
N THR A 70 5.44 -22.59 -4.55
CA THR A 70 5.06 -21.28 -4.01
C THR A 70 4.91 -21.29 -2.49
N GLN A 71 4.29 -22.33 -1.91
CA GLN A 71 4.11 -22.45 -0.46
C GLN A 71 5.46 -22.61 0.29
N ASN A 72 6.44 -23.29 -0.31
CA ASN A 72 7.76 -23.48 0.30
C ASN A 72 8.57 -22.18 0.24
N LEU A 73 8.47 -21.45 -0.87
CA LEU A 73 9.09 -20.14 -1.01
C LEU A 73 8.49 -19.14 -0.01
N LEU A 74 7.15 -19.11 0.16
CA LEU A 74 6.49 -18.32 1.18
C LEU A 74 7.00 -18.66 2.58
N ALA A 75 7.11 -19.96 2.90
CA ALA A 75 7.64 -20.41 4.19
C ALA A 75 9.07 -19.92 4.44
N ALA A 76 9.95 -20.02 3.43
CA ALA A 76 11.32 -19.55 3.53
C ALA A 76 11.41 -18.03 3.71
N LEU A 77 10.69 -17.26 2.89
CA LEU A 77 10.70 -15.80 2.94
C LEU A 77 10.15 -15.27 4.26
N HIS A 78 9.06 -15.83 4.77
CA HIS A 78 8.52 -15.45 6.08
C HIS A 78 9.40 -15.89 7.23
N GLY A 79 10.04 -17.08 7.16
CA GLY A 79 10.97 -17.54 8.17
C GLY A 79 12.20 -16.64 8.28
N ILE A 80 12.87 -16.37 7.15
CA ILE A 80 14.02 -15.46 7.09
C ILE A 80 13.57 -14.04 7.48
N GLY A 81 12.46 -13.56 6.93
CA GLY A 81 11.91 -12.26 7.26
C GLY A 81 11.60 -12.08 8.73
N GLY A 82 11.03 -13.10 9.39
CA GLY A 82 10.77 -13.09 10.84
C GLY A 82 12.05 -12.93 11.66
N VAL A 83 13.11 -13.65 11.33
CA VAL A 83 14.43 -13.53 11.98
C VAL A 83 15.02 -12.13 11.75
N LEU A 84 14.97 -11.62 10.52
CA LEU A 84 15.48 -10.29 10.19
C LEU A 84 14.72 -9.20 10.95
N LEU A 85 13.39 -9.28 11.01
CA LEU A 85 12.57 -8.30 11.70
C LEU A 85 12.77 -8.32 13.22
N TRP A 86 12.92 -9.51 13.78
CA TRP A 86 13.32 -9.66 15.19
C TRP A 86 14.69 -9.02 15.45
N TYR A 87 15.67 -9.31 14.60
CA TYR A 87 17.01 -8.73 14.73
C TYR A 87 16.99 -7.20 14.57
N ALA A 88 16.25 -6.66 13.60
CA ALA A 88 16.05 -5.21 13.45
C ALA A 88 15.49 -4.59 14.73
N SER A 89 14.50 -5.23 15.39
CA SER A 89 13.89 -4.74 16.62
C SER A 89 14.87 -4.57 17.81
N THR A 90 16.06 -5.13 17.71
CA THR A 90 17.11 -5.04 18.74
C THR A 90 18.19 -4.01 18.41
N ARG A 91 18.20 -3.44 17.20
CA ARG A 91 19.23 -2.51 16.74
C ARG A 91 18.87 -1.07 17.10
N LYS A 92 19.86 -0.32 17.57
CA LYS A 92 19.73 1.09 17.95
C LYS A 92 20.49 2.01 16.99
N GLU A 93 21.42 1.47 16.23
CA GLU A 93 22.18 2.22 15.24
C GLU A 93 21.43 2.18 13.89
N PHE A 94 21.22 3.38 13.30
CA PHE A 94 20.41 3.52 12.10
C PHE A 94 20.94 2.70 10.91
N GLY A 95 22.24 2.69 10.66
CA GLY A 95 22.82 2.01 9.50
C GLY A 95 22.53 0.51 9.50
N ILE A 96 22.75 -0.16 10.64
CA ILE A 96 22.46 -1.59 10.78
C ILE A 96 20.95 -1.83 10.75
N PHE A 97 20.17 -1.02 11.48
CA PHE A 97 18.71 -1.11 11.48
C PHE A 97 18.14 -1.02 10.05
N TYR A 98 18.55 0.01 9.30
CA TYR A 98 18.10 0.25 7.94
C TYR A 98 18.45 -0.91 6.99
N ALA A 99 19.70 -1.38 7.02
CA ALA A 99 20.15 -2.48 6.18
C ALA A 99 19.35 -3.78 6.44
N VAL A 100 19.12 -4.11 7.72
CA VAL A 100 18.34 -5.29 8.09
C VAL A 100 16.86 -5.13 7.72
N LEU A 101 16.28 -3.95 7.94
CA LEU A 101 14.89 -3.68 7.56
C LEU A 101 14.70 -3.71 6.04
N LEU A 102 15.70 -3.26 5.28
CA LEU A 102 15.69 -3.38 3.82
C LEU A 102 15.72 -4.85 3.37
N LEU A 103 16.59 -5.65 3.95
CA LEU A 103 16.63 -7.11 3.67
C LEU A 103 15.30 -7.79 4.04
N TYR A 104 14.70 -7.43 5.18
CA TYR A 104 13.36 -7.87 5.54
C TYR A 104 12.33 -7.49 4.47
N SER A 105 12.34 -6.24 4.02
CA SER A 105 11.39 -5.75 3.00
C SER A 105 11.56 -6.47 1.66
N LEU A 106 12.79 -6.85 1.28
CA LEU A 106 13.07 -7.67 0.10
C LEU A 106 12.55 -9.11 0.26
N CYS A 107 12.47 -9.64 1.47
CA CYS A 107 11.82 -10.93 1.73
C CYS A 107 10.30 -10.81 1.76
N TYR A 108 9.77 -9.75 2.38
CA TYR A 108 8.33 -9.62 2.64
C TYR A 108 7.54 -9.16 1.40
N MET A 109 7.98 -8.16 0.66
CA MET A 109 7.20 -7.59 -0.45
C MET A 109 6.85 -8.62 -1.56
N PRO A 110 7.74 -9.57 -1.95
CA PRO A 110 7.37 -10.63 -2.87
C PRO A 110 6.21 -11.53 -2.39
N THR A 111 6.08 -11.73 -1.06
CA THR A 111 5.05 -12.62 -0.50
C THR A 111 3.64 -12.12 -0.78
N MET A 112 3.45 -10.80 -0.93
CA MET A 112 2.18 -10.19 -1.32
C MET A 112 1.69 -10.67 -2.70
N ALA A 113 2.59 -10.79 -3.67
CA ALA A 113 2.27 -11.32 -5.00
C ALA A 113 2.11 -12.83 -4.97
N LEU A 114 2.96 -13.54 -4.21
CA LEU A 114 2.94 -15.00 -4.10
C LEU A 114 1.67 -15.52 -3.43
N THR A 115 1.16 -14.86 -2.39
CA THR A 115 -0.11 -15.23 -1.73
C THR A 115 -1.30 -15.04 -2.65
N ASN A 116 -1.30 -13.98 -3.49
CA ASN A 116 -2.31 -13.80 -4.52
C ASN A 116 -2.22 -14.90 -5.58
N SER A 117 -1.02 -15.17 -6.11
CA SER A 117 -0.78 -16.22 -7.12
C SER A 117 -1.21 -17.59 -6.62
N LEU A 118 -0.80 -17.98 -5.41
CA LEU A 118 -1.21 -19.23 -4.77
C LEU A 118 -2.74 -19.30 -4.66
N SER A 119 -3.39 -18.22 -4.26
CA SER A 119 -4.84 -18.16 -4.14
C SER A 119 -5.52 -18.37 -5.49
N PHE A 120 -5.09 -17.70 -6.55
CA PHE A 120 -5.67 -17.85 -7.89
C PHE A 120 -5.54 -19.27 -8.44
N ARG A 121 -4.42 -19.96 -8.18
CA ARG A 121 -4.19 -21.34 -8.64
C ARG A 121 -5.10 -22.38 -7.98
N HIS A 122 -5.68 -22.06 -6.82
CA HIS A 122 -6.56 -22.98 -6.07
C HIS A 122 -8.04 -22.56 -6.07
N MET A 123 -8.40 -21.49 -6.82
CA MET A 123 -9.78 -21.07 -7.06
C MET A 123 -10.34 -21.67 -8.34
N ARG A 124 -11.66 -21.93 -8.35
CA ARG A 124 -12.38 -22.32 -9.57
C ARG A 124 -12.75 -21.11 -10.42
N ASP A 125 -13.23 -20.06 -9.77
CA ASP A 125 -13.56 -18.78 -10.41
C ASP A 125 -12.95 -17.63 -9.58
N PRO A 126 -11.72 -17.17 -9.92
CA PRO A 126 -11.07 -16.07 -9.23
C PRO A 126 -11.90 -14.79 -9.16
N ARG A 127 -12.73 -14.52 -10.19
CA ARG A 127 -13.54 -13.29 -10.24
C ARG A 127 -14.61 -13.25 -9.13
N GLN A 128 -15.17 -14.41 -8.79
CA GLN A 128 -16.21 -14.50 -7.75
C GLN A 128 -15.65 -14.81 -6.37
N GLU A 129 -14.55 -15.58 -6.29
CA GLU A 129 -14.05 -16.14 -5.03
C GLU A 129 -12.98 -15.27 -4.36
N PHE A 130 -12.13 -14.56 -5.15
CA PHE A 130 -10.96 -13.87 -4.62
C PHE A 130 -11.32 -12.74 -3.65
N GLY A 131 -12.33 -11.92 -3.96
CA GLY A 131 -12.73 -10.80 -3.11
C GLY A 131 -13.05 -11.22 -1.68
N SER A 132 -13.74 -12.35 -1.50
CA SER A 132 -14.12 -12.88 -0.19
C SER A 132 -12.94 -13.44 0.64
N ILE A 133 -11.82 -13.76 0.00
CA ILE A 133 -10.58 -14.19 0.64
C ILE A 133 -9.71 -12.96 0.92
N ARG A 134 -9.58 -12.07 -0.06
CA ARG A 134 -8.74 -10.88 0.03
C ARG A 134 -9.21 -9.90 1.13
N VAL A 135 -10.51 -9.82 1.40
CA VAL A 135 -11.06 -8.99 2.48
C VAL A 135 -10.53 -9.40 3.86
N LEU A 136 -10.17 -10.68 4.07
CA LEU A 136 -9.55 -11.13 5.32
C LEU A 136 -8.16 -10.51 5.53
N GLY A 137 -7.47 -10.10 4.46
CA GLY A 137 -6.25 -9.31 4.58
C GLY A 137 -6.53 -7.95 5.24
N THR A 138 -7.52 -7.21 4.77
CA THR A 138 -7.93 -5.94 5.41
C THR A 138 -8.36 -6.17 6.87
N ALA A 139 -9.07 -7.25 7.15
CA ALA A 139 -9.42 -7.63 8.53
C ALA A 139 -8.15 -7.89 9.38
N GLY A 140 -7.14 -8.57 8.83
CA GLY A 140 -5.85 -8.80 9.51
C GLY A 140 -5.15 -7.48 9.88
N TRP A 141 -5.12 -6.52 8.95
CA TRP A 141 -4.57 -5.19 9.21
C TRP A 141 -5.34 -4.43 10.29
N ILE A 142 -6.67 -4.45 10.25
CA ILE A 142 -7.52 -3.81 11.25
C ILE A 142 -7.27 -4.44 12.64
N VAL A 143 -7.29 -5.75 12.73
CA VAL A 143 -7.04 -6.47 14.00
C VAL A 143 -5.65 -6.14 14.54
N ALA A 144 -4.64 -6.07 13.69
CA ALA A 144 -3.29 -5.67 14.06
C ALA A 144 -3.27 -4.29 14.73
N GLY A 145 -3.85 -3.27 14.09
CA GLY A 145 -3.92 -1.91 14.63
C GLY A 145 -4.72 -1.83 15.93
N LEU A 146 -5.83 -2.56 16.04
CA LEU A 146 -6.63 -2.61 17.27
C LEU A 146 -5.84 -3.25 18.44
N ILE A 147 -5.12 -4.34 18.19
CA ILE A 147 -4.29 -4.99 19.23
C ILE A 147 -3.20 -4.05 19.71
N ILE A 148 -2.44 -3.44 18.78
CA ILE A 148 -1.34 -2.54 19.14
C ILE A 148 -1.84 -1.31 19.89
N GLY A 149 -2.93 -0.71 19.42
CA GLY A 149 -3.52 0.43 20.09
C GLY A 149 -4.10 0.10 21.48
N PHE A 150 -4.72 -1.07 21.63
CA PHE A 150 -5.24 -1.53 22.92
C PHE A 150 -4.13 -1.82 23.93
N LEU A 151 -3.02 -2.38 23.48
CA LEU A 151 -1.87 -2.68 24.35
C LEU A 151 -1.04 -1.45 24.70
N HIS A 152 -1.27 -0.31 24.06
CA HIS A 152 -0.50 0.94 24.25
C HIS A 152 1.02 0.76 24.09
N VAL A 153 1.45 -0.07 23.14
CA VAL A 153 2.86 -0.43 22.89
C VAL A 153 3.45 0.26 21.66
N GLU A 154 2.74 1.24 21.10
CA GLU A 154 3.12 1.94 19.87
C GLU A 154 4.55 2.51 19.90
N PRO A 155 5.02 3.16 21.00
CA PRO A 155 6.37 3.70 21.07
C PRO A 155 7.44 2.66 21.47
N THR A 156 7.20 1.39 21.24
CA THR A 156 8.12 0.31 21.66
C THR A 156 8.52 -0.59 20.51
N ALA A 157 9.51 -1.47 20.71
CA ALA A 157 9.88 -2.50 19.74
C ALA A 157 8.89 -3.69 19.70
N ILE A 158 7.87 -3.72 20.57
CA ILE A 158 6.92 -4.84 20.69
C ILE A 158 6.15 -5.07 19.38
N PRO A 159 5.65 -4.04 18.65
CA PRO A 159 5.01 -4.25 17.36
C PRO A 159 5.91 -5.01 16.35
N MET A 160 7.19 -4.65 16.24
CA MET A 160 8.11 -5.37 15.35
C MET A 160 8.35 -6.81 15.81
N ARG A 161 8.48 -7.06 17.11
CA ARG A 161 8.66 -8.42 17.66
C ARG A 161 7.43 -9.29 17.48
N LEU A 162 6.23 -8.71 17.66
CA LEU A 162 4.97 -9.40 17.39
C LEU A 162 4.83 -9.73 15.90
N ALA A 163 5.18 -8.81 15.00
CA ALA A 163 5.22 -9.06 13.57
C ALA A 163 6.23 -10.17 13.22
N ALA A 164 7.41 -10.17 13.85
CA ALA A 164 8.42 -11.20 13.65
C ALA A 164 7.91 -12.59 14.07
N GLY A 165 7.30 -12.71 15.25
CA GLY A 165 6.67 -13.94 15.71
C GLY A 165 5.54 -14.41 14.81
N SER A 166 4.69 -13.48 14.36
CA SER A 166 3.62 -13.77 13.40
C SER A 166 4.16 -14.21 12.04
N SER A 167 5.31 -13.67 11.61
CA SER A 167 5.98 -14.07 10.37
C SER A 167 6.52 -15.50 10.47
N VAL A 168 7.10 -15.89 11.61
CA VAL A 168 7.50 -17.28 11.87
C VAL A 168 6.28 -18.21 11.90
N LEU A 169 5.19 -17.81 12.55
CA LEU A 169 3.93 -18.54 12.51
C LEU A 169 3.40 -18.73 11.09
N MET A 170 3.46 -17.67 10.28
CA MET A 170 3.08 -17.73 8.86
C MET A 170 3.99 -18.69 8.09
N ALA A 171 5.30 -18.70 8.35
CA ALA A 171 6.23 -19.63 7.72
C ALA A 171 5.84 -21.10 7.99
N ILE A 172 5.53 -21.43 9.24
CA ILE A 172 5.06 -22.77 9.63
C ILE A 172 3.71 -23.08 8.97
N TYR A 173 2.81 -22.11 8.96
CA TYR A 173 1.49 -22.23 8.33
C TYR A 173 1.57 -22.50 6.83
N CYS A 174 2.50 -21.84 6.13
CA CYS A 174 2.72 -22.04 4.70
C CYS A 174 3.05 -23.50 4.34
N LEU A 175 3.71 -24.24 5.21
CA LEU A 175 3.98 -25.66 5.00
C LEU A 175 2.71 -26.55 5.00
N THR A 176 1.60 -26.02 5.54
CA THR A 176 0.30 -26.71 5.53
C THR A 176 -0.55 -26.35 4.31
N LEU A 177 -0.15 -25.35 3.52
CA LEU A 177 -0.86 -24.93 2.34
C LEU A 177 -0.80 -25.98 1.21
N PRO A 178 -1.70 -25.92 0.24
CA PRO A 178 -1.71 -26.87 -0.86
C PRO A 178 -0.43 -26.76 -1.68
N ASN A 179 0.07 -27.93 -2.11
CA ASN A 179 1.25 -27.96 -2.99
C ASN A 179 0.97 -27.20 -4.30
N THR A 180 1.82 -26.22 -4.54
CA THR A 180 1.71 -25.30 -5.68
C THR A 180 3.05 -25.29 -6.41
N PRO A 181 3.36 -26.34 -7.21
CA PRO A 181 4.64 -26.50 -7.86
C PRO A 181 4.90 -25.39 -8.89
N PRO A 182 6.16 -25.13 -9.26
CA PRO A 182 6.50 -24.23 -10.34
C PRO A 182 5.74 -24.61 -11.63
N LEU A 183 5.46 -23.64 -12.47
CA LEU A 183 4.73 -23.88 -13.72
C LEU A 183 5.55 -24.63 -14.78
N GLY A 184 6.85 -24.80 -14.53
CA GLY A 184 7.73 -25.69 -15.30
C GLY A 184 7.70 -25.41 -16.79
N SER A 185 8.13 -24.27 -17.20
CA SER A 185 8.70 -24.09 -18.52
C SER A 185 9.84 -23.10 -18.37
N ALA A 186 11.05 -23.56 -18.61
CA ALA A 186 12.15 -22.70 -19.02
C ALA A 186 11.81 -22.05 -20.38
N SER A 187 10.61 -21.45 -20.50
CA SER A 187 10.34 -20.51 -21.56
C SER A 187 11.07 -19.25 -21.13
N GLU A 188 12.25 -19.06 -21.72
CA GLU A 188 13.01 -17.81 -21.79
C GLU A 188 12.35 -16.72 -20.95
N LEU A 189 12.67 -16.67 -19.62
CA LEU A 189 12.44 -15.49 -18.81
C LEU A 189 13.28 -14.39 -19.43
N LYS A 190 12.78 -13.88 -20.57
CA LYS A 190 13.32 -12.67 -21.15
C LYS A 190 13.04 -11.61 -20.12
N LEU A 191 14.06 -10.91 -19.64
CA LEU A 191 13.95 -9.64 -18.95
C LEU A 191 12.86 -8.74 -19.58
N LYS A 192 12.52 -8.96 -20.85
CA LYS A 192 11.37 -8.38 -21.57
C LYS A 192 10.01 -8.54 -20.91
N HIS A 193 9.76 -9.60 -20.13
CA HIS A 193 8.48 -9.80 -19.46
C HIS A 193 8.41 -9.07 -18.11
N ILE A 194 9.56 -8.70 -17.54
CA ILE A 194 9.67 -8.03 -16.25
C ILE A 194 9.55 -6.50 -16.39
N PHE A 195 10.18 -5.95 -17.42
CA PHE A 195 9.92 -4.59 -17.93
C PHE A 195 9.44 -4.73 -19.37
N PRO A 196 8.16 -4.94 -19.59
CA PRO A 196 7.68 -4.97 -20.95
C PRO A 196 7.85 -3.58 -21.55
N ALA A 197 8.90 -3.40 -22.34
CA ALA A 197 9.14 -2.19 -23.11
C ALA A 197 7.88 -1.78 -23.90
N GLU A 198 7.05 -2.76 -24.20
CA GLU A 198 5.75 -2.60 -24.83
C GLU A 198 4.74 -1.81 -23.96
N SER A 199 4.74 -1.95 -22.61
CA SER A 199 3.87 -1.15 -21.74
C SER A 199 4.28 0.33 -21.69
N VAL A 200 5.54 0.65 -22.01
CA VAL A 200 6.02 2.02 -22.17
C VAL A 200 5.33 2.70 -23.35
N SER A 201 4.87 1.93 -24.34
CA SER A 201 4.11 2.46 -25.47
C SER A 201 2.80 3.16 -25.04
N LEU A 202 2.24 2.82 -23.88
CA LEU A 202 1.06 3.47 -23.30
C LEU A 202 1.29 4.97 -23.03
N PHE A 203 2.54 5.38 -22.77
CA PHE A 203 2.89 6.79 -22.59
C PHE A 203 2.75 7.63 -23.87
N LYS A 204 2.57 7.02 -25.05
CA LYS A 204 2.19 7.74 -26.27
C LYS A 204 0.78 8.32 -26.16
N ASP A 205 -0.08 7.74 -25.32
CA ASP A 205 -1.38 8.31 -25.01
C ASP A 205 -1.24 9.40 -23.94
N LYS A 206 -1.63 10.63 -24.29
CA LYS A 206 -1.49 11.80 -23.40
C LYS A 206 -2.30 11.64 -22.11
N ALA A 207 -3.50 11.04 -22.17
CA ALA A 207 -4.32 10.84 -20.97
C ALA A 207 -3.65 9.84 -20.03
N PHE A 208 -3.10 8.74 -20.55
CA PHE A 208 -2.35 7.78 -19.75
C PHE A 208 -1.10 8.41 -19.11
N SER A 209 -0.35 9.21 -19.87
CA SER A 209 0.85 9.90 -19.35
C SER A 209 0.51 10.87 -18.22
N VAL A 210 -0.58 11.66 -18.36
CA VAL A 210 -1.04 12.56 -17.29
C VAL A 210 -1.51 11.76 -16.08
N PHE A 211 -2.22 10.64 -16.27
CA PHE A 211 -2.64 9.77 -15.19
C PHE A 211 -1.44 9.15 -14.45
N ALA A 212 -0.46 8.63 -15.17
CA ALA A 212 0.73 8.03 -14.58
C ALA A 212 1.57 9.06 -13.81
N ALA A 213 1.76 10.26 -14.36
CA ALA A 213 2.46 11.37 -13.69
C ALA A 213 1.73 11.80 -12.40
N ALA A 214 0.41 11.98 -12.47
CA ALA A 214 -0.39 12.31 -11.30
C ALA A 214 -0.36 11.20 -10.24
N SER A 215 -0.38 9.93 -10.67
CA SER A 215 -0.27 8.77 -9.79
C SER A 215 1.08 8.70 -9.07
N PHE A 216 2.16 9.02 -9.77
CA PHE A 216 3.48 9.16 -9.16
C PHE A 216 3.50 10.29 -8.13
N LEU A 217 3.04 11.49 -8.53
CA LEU A 217 3.10 12.68 -7.69
C LEU A 217 2.24 12.59 -6.44
N ILE A 218 1.06 11.94 -6.50
CA ILE A 218 0.16 11.83 -5.35
C ILE A 218 0.69 10.83 -4.30
N CYS A 219 1.55 9.90 -4.69
CA CYS A 219 2.20 8.99 -3.76
C CYS A 219 3.21 9.70 -2.83
N ILE A 220 3.70 10.88 -3.25
CA ILE A 220 4.59 11.70 -2.41
C ILE A 220 3.85 12.19 -1.16
N PRO A 221 2.72 12.93 -1.25
CA PRO A 221 1.93 13.27 -0.07
C PRO A 221 1.37 12.04 0.66
N LEU A 222 1.02 10.95 -0.03
CA LEU A 222 0.53 9.74 0.62
C LEU A 222 1.52 9.19 1.66
N GLN A 223 2.81 9.29 1.40
CA GLN A 223 3.84 8.76 2.30
C GLN A 223 3.93 9.55 3.61
N PHE A 224 3.57 10.83 3.63
CA PHE A 224 3.41 11.58 4.89
C PHE A 224 2.38 10.91 5.81
N TYR A 225 1.29 10.40 5.25
CA TYR A 225 0.29 9.71 6.04
C TYR A 225 0.84 8.41 6.64
N TYR A 226 1.45 7.57 5.82
CA TYR A 226 1.93 6.28 6.30
C TYR A 226 3.08 6.39 7.31
N ALA A 227 4.03 7.29 7.10
CA ALA A 227 5.20 7.39 7.94
C ALA A 227 4.97 8.24 9.21
N PHE A 228 4.11 9.28 9.13
CA PHE A 228 4.07 10.31 10.17
C PHE A 228 2.70 10.55 10.81
N THR A 229 1.61 9.91 10.38
CA THR A 229 0.31 10.12 11.06
C THR A 229 0.31 9.54 12.47
N ASN A 230 0.87 8.33 12.68
CA ASN A 230 0.92 7.73 14.01
C ASN A 230 1.85 8.52 14.95
N PRO A 231 3.09 8.90 14.57
CA PRO A 231 3.92 9.82 15.35
C PRO A 231 3.21 11.13 15.69
N TYR A 232 2.55 11.75 14.70
CA TYR A 232 1.79 12.98 14.92
C TYR A 232 0.71 12.83 15.97
N LEU A 233 -0.14 11.79 15.85
CA LEU A 233 -1.25 11.56 16.78
C LEU A 233 -0.74 11.29 18.20
N ASN A 234 0.34 10.51 18.34
CA ASN A 234 0.98 10.27 19.65
C ASN A 234 1.55 11.55 20.24
N GLU A 235 2.31 12.33 19.47
CA GLU A 235 2.94 13.58 19.96
C GLU A 235 1.91 14.61 20.43
N ILE A 236 0.74 14.71 19.78
CA ILE A 236 -0.34 15.60 20.24
C ILE A 236 -1.22 14.97 21.34
N GLY A 237 -0.87 13.80 21.86
CA GLY A 237 -1.51 13.15 23.00
C GLY A 237 -2.77 12.36 22.68
N VAL A 238 -3.00 11.96 21.42
CA VAL A 238 -4.15 11.11 21.04
C VAL A 238 -3.89 9.69 21.50
N GLN A 239 -4.63 9.23 22.52
CA GLN A 239 -4.54 7.86 23.01
C GLN A 239 -5.01 6.84 21.98
N ASN A 240 -4.38 5.66 21.92
CA ASN A 240 -4.75 4.57 21.01
C ASN A 240 -4.75 5.02 19.54
N ALA A 241 -3.67 5.69 19.12
CA ALA A 241 -3.57 6.25 17.77
C ALA A 241 -3.66 5.16 16.68
N ALA A 242 -2.94 4.03 16.84
CA ALA A 242 -2.97 2.92 15.89
C ALA A 242 -4.37 2.31 15.76
N GLY A 243 -5.08 2.10 16.88
CA GLY A 243 -6.45 1.62 16.87
C GLY A 243 -7.40 2.60 16.18
N LYS A 244 -7.27 3.91 16.41
CA LYS A 244 -8.08 4.94 15.74
C LYS A 244 -7.78 5.01 14.24
N MET A 245 -6.55 4.82 13.83
CA MET A 245 -6.18 4.79 12.41
C MET A 245 -6.86 3.64 11.63
N THR A 246 -7.26 2.54 12.30
CA THR A 246 -8.01 1.45 11.64
C THR A 246 -9.37 1.88 11.09
N MET A 247 -9.96 2.96 11.60
CA MET A 247 -11.18 3.53 11.02
C MET A 247 -11.00 3.92 9.55
N GLY A 248 -9.78 4.25 9.14
CA GLY A 248 -9.44 4.49 7.74
C GLY A 248 -9.65 3.26 6.88
N GLN A 249 -9.16 2.09 7.32
CA GLN A 249 -9.32 0.82 6.60
C GLN A 249 -10.78 0.32 6.66
N MET A 250 -11.49 0.57 7.76
CA MET A 250 -12.93 0.29 7.83
C MET A 250 -13.71 1.13 6.81
N SER A 251 -13.36 2.41 6.65
CA SER A 251 -13.98 3.29 5.65
C SER A 251 -13.69 2.84 4.22
N GLU A 252 -12.49 2.31 3.95
CA GLU A 252 -12.11 1.74 2.66
C GLU A 252 -13.07 0.61 2.25
N LEU A 253 -13.41 -0.31 3.17
CA LEU A 253 -14.38 -1.36 2.88
C LEU A 253 -15.76 -0.81 2.45
N LEU A 254 -16.20 0.30 3.07
CA LEU A 254 -17.48 0.94 2.73
C LEU A 254 -17.42 1.67 1.39
N PHE A 255 -16.37 2.45 1.14
CA PHE A 255 -16.24 3.23 -0.09
C PHE A 255 -15.95 2.35 -1.30
N MET A 256 -15.26 1.22 -1.13
CA MET A 256 -15.09 0.23 -2.20
C MET A 256 -16.44 -0.26 -2.76
N LEU A 257 -17.43 -0.47 -1.89
CA LEU A 257 -18.79 -0.85 -2.33
C LEU A 257 -19.49 0.29 -3.10
N ALA A 258 -19.13 1.54 -2.83
CA ALA A 258 -19.73 2.71 -3.47
C ALA A 258 -19.09 3.05 -4.84
N ILE A 259 -17.87 2.57 -5.14
CA ILE A 259 -17.14 2.85 -6.39
C ILE A 259 -18.00 2.65 -7.65
N PRO A 260 -18.73 1.52 -7.84
CA PRO A 260 -19.51 1.30 -9.06
C PRO A 260 -20.57 2.36 -9.30
N TRP A 261 -21.14 2.93 -8.23
CA TRP A 261 -22.12 4.00 -8.31
C TRP A 261 -21.48 5.33 -8.72
N PHE A 262 -20.36 5.70 -8.06
CA PHE A 262 -19.62 6.92 -8.41
C PHE A 262 -19.07 6.86 -9.84
N PHE A 263 -18.54 5.72 -10.23
CA PHE A 263 -18.00 5.49 -11.55
C PHE A 263 -19.04 5.67 -12.66
N ARG A 264 -20.28 5.17 -12.44
CA ARG A 264 -21.38 5.34 -13.39
C ARG A 264 -21.88 6.78 -13.48
N LYS A 265 -21.93 7.50 -12.33
CA LYS A 265 -22.45 8.89 -12.29
C LYS A 265 -21.43 9.95 -12.68
N LEU A 266 -20.17 9.79 -12.28
CA LEU A 266 -19.14 10.82 -12.40
C LEU A 266 -18.10 10.49 -13.47
N GLY A 267 -17.99 9.24 -13.90
CA GLY A 267 -16.94 8.77 -14.78
C GLY A 267 -15.57 8.73 -14.10
N VAL A 268 -14.55 8.28 -14.85
CA VAL A 268 -13.19 8.08 -14.35
C VAL A 268 -12.58 9.39 -13.83
N LYS A 269 -12.58 10.43 -14.66
CA LYS A 269 -11.92 11.71 -14.33
C LYS A 269 -12.38 12.30 -13.02
N ARG A 270 -13.70 12.45 -12.83
CA ARG A 270 -14.25 13.10 -11.64
C ARG A 270 -14.07 12.23 -10.39
N THR A 271 -14.14 10.90 -10.53
CA THR A 271 -13.89 9.97 -9.40
C THR A 271 -12.44 10.06 -8.93
N LEU A 272 -11.46 10.07 -9.85
CA LEU A 272 -10.04 10.30 -9.52
C LEU A 272 -9.83 11.67 -8.84
N MET A 273 -10.44 12.72 -9.36
CA MET A 273 -10.36 14.06 -8.78
C MET A 273 -10.95 14.13 -7.37
N LEU A 274 -12.05 13.42 -7.08
CA LEU A 274 -12.59 13.32 -5.73
C LEU A 274 -11.62 12.64 -4.77
N GLY A 275 -10.95 11.58 -5.20
CA GLY A 275 -9.87 10.95 -4.43
C GLY A 275 -8.74 11.94 -4.12
N MET A 276 -8.29 12.71 -5.13
CA MET A 276 -7.24 13.73 -4.92
C MET A 276 -7.71 14.87 -4.01
N LEU A 277 -8.95 15.34 -4.16
CA LEU A 277 -9.54 16.35 -3.27
C LEU A 277 -9.61 15.85 -1.82
N ALA A 278 -9.95 14.58 -1.63
CA ALA A 278 -9.97 13.95 -0.31
C ALA A 278 -8.59 14.01 0.38
N TRP A 279 -7.47 13.86 -0.36
CA TRP A 279 -6.13 14.08 0.20
C TRP A 279 -5.89 15.52 0.63
N VAL A 280 -6.28 16.49 -0.16
CA VAL A 280 -6.17 17.92 0.21
C VAL A 280 -6.92 18.18 1.52
N LEU A 281 -8.17 17.73 1.59
CA LEU A 281 -9.02 17.93 2.77
C LEU A 281 -8.49 17.17 4.00
N ARG A 282 -7.95 15.96 3.80
CA ARG A 282 -7.32 15.17 4.87
C ARG A 282 -6.16 15.91 5.52
N TYR A 283 -5.21 16.38 4.71
CA TYR A 283 -4.03 17.06 5.25
C TYR A 283 -4.35 18.43 5.82
N ALA A 284 -5.32 19.14 5.24
CA ALA A 284 -5.85 20.35 5.83
C ALA A 284 -6.49 20.06 7.21
N ALA A 285 -7.27 18.99 7.32
CA ALA A 285 -7.86 18.57 8.57
C ALA A 285 -6.80 18.21 9.63
N PHE A 286 -5.73 17.53 9.27
CA PHE A 286 -4.62 17.27 10.19
C PHE A 286 -3.84 18.54 10.56
N ALA A 287 -3.70 19.49 9.63
CA ALA A 287 -3.02 20.76 9.90
C ALA A 287 -3.74 21.63 10.95
N TYR A 288 -5.06 21.58 10.99
CA TYR A 288 -5.88 22.40 11.87
C TYR A 288 -6.50 21.62 13.03
N GLY A 289 -6.51 20.28 12.96
CA GLY A 289 -6.99 19.41 14.02
C GLY A 289 -6.10 19.45 15.27
N ASN A 290 -6.71 19.19 16.42
CA ASN A 290 -6.00 19.07 17.70
C ASN A 290 -6.70 18.04 18.60
N ASN A 291 -6.02 17.62 19.68
CA ASN A 291 -6.59 16.69 20.66
C ASN A 291 -7.50 17.41 21.68
N GLY A 292 -8.37 18.29 21.21
CA GLY A 292 -9.30 19.09 22.02
C GLY A 292 -10.55 19.43 21.21
N ALA A 293 -10.91 20.72 21.13
CA ALA A 293 -12.13 21.20 20.49
C ALA A 293 -12.23 20.81 18.99
N LEU A 294 -11.10 20.63 18.30
CA LEU A 294 -11.05 20.26 16.88
C LEU A 294 -10.63 18.79 16.65
N VAL A 295 -10.82 17.93 17.64
CA VAL A 295 -10.51 16.48 17.53
C VAL A 295 -11.28 15.80 16.39
N TRP A 296 -12.45 16.27 16.07
CA TRP A 296 -13.27 15.74 14.97
C TRP A 296 -12.58 15.88 13.60
N LEU A 297 -11.70 16.89 13.41
CA LEU A 297 -10.89 17.02 12.19
C LEU A 297 -9.88 15.88 12.07
N LEU A 298 -9.33 15.40 13.19
CA LEU A 298 -8.42 14.24 13.19
C LEU A 298 -9.18 12.99 12.73
N TYR A 299 -10.37 12.73 13.29
CA TYR A 299 -11.21 11.62 12.88
C TYR A 299 -11.65 11.74 11.42
N PHE A 300 -12.04 12.93 10.98
CA PHE A 300 -12.34 13.18 9.57
C PHE A 300 -11.13 12.84 8.68
N GLY A 301 -9.93 13.32 9.03
CA GLY A 301 -8.69 13.04 8.29
C GLY A 301 -8.35 11.55 8.23
N ILE A 302 -8.69 10.77 9.26
CA ILE A 302 -8.53 9.32 9.28
C ILE A 302 -9.60 8.65 8.40
N VAL A 303 -10.87 8.95 8.62
CA VAL A 303 -12.00 8.27 7.95
C VAL A 303 -12.04 8.55 6.44
N VAL A 304 -11.62 9.72 6.00
CA VAL A 304 -11.58 10.04 4.56
C VAL A 304 -10.56 9.17 3.77
N HIS A 305 -9.81 8.30 4.47
CA HIS A 305 -8.84 7.37 3.87
C HIS A 305 -9.45 6.50 2.76
N GLY A 306 -10.63 5.94 2.99
CA GLY A 306 -11.31 5.12 1.99
C GLY A 306 -11.56 5.89 0.69
N ILE A 307 -12.00 7.15 0.77
CA ILE A 307 -12.18 7.99 -0.42
C ILE A 307 -10.84 8.23 -1.12
N CYS A 308 -9.79 8.58 -0.36
CA CYS A 308 -8.45 8.78 -0.92
C CYS A 308 -7.97 7.55 -1.68
N TYR A 309 -8.07 6.38 -1.05
CA TYR A 309 -7.49 5.15 -1.58
C TYR A 309 -8.35 4.57 -2.71
N ASP A 310 -9.63 4.37 -2.47
CA ASP A 310 -10.50 3.67 -3.40
C ASP A 310 -10.80 4.50 -4.65
N PHE A 311 -11.11 5.80 -4.47
CA PHE A 311 -11.48 6.64 -5.61
C PHE A 311 -10.27 7.01 -6.47
N PHE A 312 -9.06 6.86 -5.95
CA PHE A 312 -7.87 7.07 -6.75
C PHE A 312 -7.23 5.75 -7.20
N PHE A 313 -6.78 4.89 -6.28
CA PHE A 313 -6.01 3.70 -6.66
C PHE A 313 -6.88 2.63 -7.30
N VAL A 314 -8.04 2.28 -6.70
CA VAL A 314 -8.92 1.25 -7.29
C VAL A 314 -9.51 1.73 -8.62
N THR A 315 -9.96 2.97 -8.68
CA THR A 315 -10.43 3.58 -9.94
C THR A 315 -9.30 3.65 -10.98
N GLY A 316 -8.08 3.98 -10.55
CA GLY A 316 -6.90 3.99 -11.38
C GLY A 316 -6.55 2.63 -11.98
N GLN A 317 -6.60 1.58 -11.18
CA GLN A 317 -6.42 0.20 -11.66
C GLN A 317 -7.47 -0.19 -12.70
N ILE A 318 -8.74 0.16 -12.47
CA ILE A 318 -9.82 -0.06 -13.44
C ILE A 318 -9.56 0.72 -14.74
N TYR A 319 -9.09 1.96 -14.64
CA TYR A 319 -8.73 2.78 -15.79
C TYR A 319 -7.60 2.15 -16.61
N VAL A 320 -6.53 1.72 -15.95
CA VAL A 320 -5.37 1.06 -16.59
C VAL A 320 -5.80 -0.22 -17.29
N ASP A 321 -6.61 -1.07 -16.64
CA ASP A 321 -7.11 -2.33 -17.23
C ASP A 321 -7.94 -2.09 -18.49
N ARG A 322 -8.73 -1.03 -18.51
CA ARG A 322 -9.54 -0.65 -19.70
C ARG A 322 -8.70 -0.04 -20.80
N LYS A 323 -7.68 0.74 -20.44
CA LYS A 323 -6.84 1.48 -21.39
C LYS A 323 -5.82 0.59 -22.09
N ALA A 324 -5.29 -0.38 -21.37
CA ALA A 324 -4.29 -1.31 -21.90
C ALA A 324 -4.90 -2.36 -22.83
N PRO A 325 -4.26 -2.66 -23.98
CA PRO A 325 -4.62 -3.81 -24.79
C PRO A 325 -4.63 -5.10 -23.96
N PRO A 326 -5.48 -6.09 -24.29
CA PRO A 326 -5.60 -7.32 -23.47
C PRO A 326 -4.27 -8.02 -23.19
N ALA A 327 -3.36 -8.06 -24.15
CA ALA A 327 -2.04 -8.67 -24.02
C ALA A 327 -1.09 -7.90 -23.07
N LEU A 328 -1.34 -6.61 -22.80
CA LEU A 328 -0.48 -5.75 -22.01
C LEU A 328 -1.06 -5.36 -20.64
N ARG A 329 -2.25 -5.84 -20.28
CA ARG A 329 -2.93 -5.43 -19.02
C ARG A 329 -2.10 -5.71 -17.79
N ALA A 330 -1.58 -6.91 -17.63
CA ALA A 330 -0.75 -7.26 -16.49
C ALA A 330 0.52 -6.41 -16.42
N ALA A 331 1.17 -6.18 -17.55
CA ALA A 331 2.35 -5.34 -17.68
C ALA A 331 2.07 -3.87 -17.35
N ALA A 332 0.93 -3.34 -17.77
CA ALA A 332 0.48 -1.98 -17.46
C ALA A 332 0.19 -1.80 -15.98
N GLN A 333 -0.45 -2.78 -15.34
CA GLN A 333 -0.67 -2.78 -13.89
C GLN A 333 0.66 -2.83 -13.12
N GLY A 334 1.60 -3.67 -13.54
CA GLY A 334 2.95 -3.73 -12.98
C GLY A 334 3.70 -2.41 -13.11
N LEU A 335 3.62 -1.76 -14.28
CA LEU A 335 4.22 -0.44 -14.52
C LEU A 335 3.66 0.64 -13.58
N ILE A 336 2.34 0.71 -13.44
CA ILE A 336 1.71 1.68 -12.52
C ILE A 336 2.04 1.37 -11.07
N THR A 337 2.10 0.10 -10.68
CA THR A 337 2.54 -0.31 -9.34
C THR A 337 3.97 0.13 -9.07
N PHE A 338 4.89 -0.07 -10.03
CA PHE A 338 6.26 0.41 -9.92
C PHE A 338 6.34 1.93 -9.77
N ILE A 339 5.56 2.67 -10.58
CA ILE A 339 5.52 4.15 -10.55
C ILE A 339 4.97 4.66 -9.23
N THR A 340 3.91 4.04 -8.70
CA THR A 340 3.21 4.47 -7.48
C THR A 340 3.86 3.94 -6.22
N TYR A 341 3.67 2.65 -5.93
CA TYR A 341 4.14 2.02 -4.68
C TYR A 341 5.66 1.84 -4.62
N GLY A 342 6.32 1.84 -5.77
CA GLY A 342 7.79 1.86 -5.84
C GLY A 342 8.33 3.29 -5.80
N ALA A 343 8.52 3.88 -6.97
CA ALA A 343 9.23 5.16 -7.13
C ALA A 343 8.57 6.34 -6.40
N GLY A 344 7.23 6.47 -6.51
CA GLY A 344 6.48 7.56 -5.88
C GLY A 344 6.55 7.51 -4.35
N MET A 345 6.33 6.33 -3.77
CA MET A 345 6.43 6.18 -2.32
C MET A 345 7.87 6.31 -1.81
N PHE A 346 8.86 5.82 -2.54
CA PHE A 346 10.27 5.97 -2.15
C PHE A 346 10.68 7.43 -2.06
N ILE A 347 10.38 8.23 -3.10
CA ILE A 347 10.64 9.67 -3.09
C ILE A 347 9.81 10.38 -2.03
N GLY A 348 8.55 9.97 -1.85
CA GLY A 348 7.67 10.47 -0.80
C GLY A 348 8.22 10.22 0.60
N SER A 349 8.79 9.04 0.85
CA SER A 349 9.43 8.69 2.12
C SER A 349 10.59 9.62 2.45
N TRP A 350 11.47 9.85 1.50
CA TRP A 350 12.59 10.75 1.66
C TRP A 350 12.13 12.20 1.89
N LEU A 351 11.21 12.71 1.05
CA LEU A 351 10.71 14.08 1.15
C LEU A 351 9.93 14.32 2.44
N SER A 352 9.08 13.38 2.85
CA SER A 352 8.31 13.53 4.08
C SER A 352 9.21 13.61 5.30
N GLY A 353 10.24 12.77 5.38
CA GLY A 353 11.22 12.82 6.44
C GLY A 353 11.98 14.14 6.48
N LYS A 354 12.45 14.63 5.31
CA LYS A 354 13.12 15.92 5.20
C LYS A 354 12.23 17.08 5.65
N VAL A 355 10.96 17.08 5.26
CA VAL A 355 10.00 18.12 5.70
C VAL A 355 9.80 18.07 7.20
N VAL A 356 9.67 16.90 7.80
CA VAL A 356 9.51 16.77 9.25
C VAL A 356 10.72 17.35 9.98
N ASP A 357 11.94 17.06 9.54
CA ASP A 357 13.17 17.62 10.12
C ASP A 357 13.25 19.15 9.99
N MET A 358 12.73 19.73 8.91
CA MET A 358 12.72 21.19 8.72
C MET A 358 11.83 21.94 9.73
N TYR A 359 10.84 21.26 10.30
CA TYR A 359 9.86 21.85 11.23
C TYR A 359 9.98 21.33 12.66
N VAL A 360 11.15 20.83 13.04
CA VAL A 360 11.49 20.50 14.42
C VAL A 360 11.55 21.78 15.26
N LYS A 361 10.88 21.75 16.42
CA LYS A 361 11.07 22.76 17.47
C LYS A 361 12.11 22.23 18.44
N SER A 362 13.20 22.99 18.67
CA SER A 362 14.14 22.65 19.76
C SER A 362 13.41 22.69 21.09
N SER A 363 13.46 21.59 21.85
CA SER A 363 12.92 21.50 23.20
C SER A 363 14.05 21.69 24.21
N THR A 364 13.83 22.47 25.27
CA THR A 364 14.76 22.70 26.40
C THR A 364 14.98 21.45 27.27
N LEU A 365 14.25 20.36 27.04
CA LEU A 365 14.26 19.12 27.85
C LEU A 365 14.64 17.86 27.07
N GLY A 366 15.20 18.00 25.84
CA GLY A 366 15.59 16.84 25.02
C GLY A 366 14.39 16.12 24.34
N ILE A 367 13.17 16.59 24.55
CA ILE A 367 11.99 16.09 23.84
C ILE A 367 11.87 16.86 22.52
N VAL A 368 11.94 16.16 21.40
CA VAL A 368 11.76 16.74 20.08
C VAL A 368 10.26 16.95 19.83
N ALA A 369 9.87 18.21 19.67
CA ALA A 369 8.50 18.57 19.28
C ALA A 369 8.50 19.14 17.87
N HIS A 370 7.38 18.97 17.15
CA HIS A 370 7.26 19.39 15.76
C HIS A 370 6.17 20.46 15.56
N THR A 371 6.35 21.28 14.52
CA THR A 371 5.30 22.20 14.06
C THR A 371 4.38 21.49 13.08
N TRP A 372 3.54 20.56 13.58
CA TRP A 372 2.71 19.68 12.78
C TRP A 372 1.81 20.40 11.78
N ARG A 373 1.29 21.59 12.15
CA ARG A 373 0.49 22.39 11.22
C ARG A 373 1.26 22.68 9.94
N SER A 374 2.50 23.14 10.04
CA SER A 374 3.34 23.43 8.87
C SER A 374 3.69 22.17 8.08
N ILE A 375 3.98 21.07 8.78
CA ILE A 375 4.28 19.78 8.17
C ILE A 375 3.09 19.31 7.31
N TRP A 376 1.86 19.33 7.85
CA TRP A 376 0.69 18.86 7.14
C TRP A 376 0.23 19.78 6.01
N LEU A 377 0.53 21.07 6.06
CA LEU A 377 0.23 22.00 4.96
C LEU A 377 1.07 21.70 3.71
N VAL A 378 2.27 21.11 3.84
CA VAL A 378 3.10 20.73 2.70
C VAL A 378 2.42 19.67 1.82
N PRO A 379 2.03 18.47 2.33
CA PRO A 379 1.31 17.49 1.52
C PRO A 379 -0.08 17.97 1.11
N ALA A 380 -0.75 18.85 1.86
CA ALA A 380 -2.00 19.47 1.45
C ALA A 380 -1.80 20.31 0.17
N ALA A 381 -0.81 21.21 0.17
CA ALA A 381 -0.46 22.02 -1.00
C ALA A 381 0.01 21.14 -2.17
N GLY A 382 0.86 20.14 -1.92
CA GLY A 382 1.29 19.20 -2.95
C GLY A 382 0.13 18.46 -3.60
N SER A 383 -0.81 17.93 -2.81
CA SER A 383 -2.01 17.26 -3.32
C SER A 383 -2.91 18.23 -4.12
N ALA A 384 -3.03 19.50 -3.68
CA ALA A 384 -3.80 20.51 -4.41
C ALA A 384 -3.17 20.82 -5.77
N VAL A 385 -1.85 20.95 -5.84
CA VAL A 385 -1.13 21.14 -7.11
C VAL A 385 -1.36 19.95 -8.05
N VAL A 386 -1.24 18.71 -7.55
CA VAL A 386 -1.49 17.51 -8.36
C VAL A 386 -2.93 17.48 -8.87
N LEU A 387 -3.92 17.81 -8.03
CA LEU A 387 -5.33 17.89 -8.42
C LEU A 387 -5.54 18.91 -9.54
N ILE A 388 -4.95 20.11 -9.44
CA ILE A 388 -5.08 21.16 -10.45
C ILE A 388 -4.43 20.71 -11.77
N LEU A 389 -3.20 20.20 -11.73
CA LEU A 389 -2.50 19.71 -12.92
C LEU A 389 -3.27 18.58 -13.61
N PHE A 390 -3.82 17.65 -12.82
CA PHE A 390 -4.65 16.58 -13.34
C PHE A 390 -5.95 17.09 -13.96
N ALA A 391 -6.65 18.01 -13.29
CA ALA A 391 -7.91 18.58 -13.79
C ALA A 391 -7.73 19.27 -15.14
N LEU A 392 -6.62 19.99 -15.33
CA LEU A 392 -6.29 20.70 -16.57
C LEU A 392 -5.75 19.76 -17.66
N GLY A 393 -4.91 18.79 -17.27
CA GLY A 393 -4.17 17.94 -18.20
C GLY A 393 -4.91 16.68 -18.63
N PHE A 394 -5.68 16.07 -17.73
CA PHE A 394 -6.35 14.81 -18.02
C PHE A 394 -7.60 15.02 -18.88
N ARG A 395 -7.54 14.52 -20.11
CA ARG A 395 -8.65 14.54 -21.07
C ARG A 395 -8.77 13.16 -21.69
N ASP A 396 -9.63 12.32 -21.10
CA ASP A 396 -9.97 11.01 -21.68
C ASP A 396 -11.31 11.11 -22.39
N ASN A 397 -11.33 10.76 -23.68
CA ASN A 397 -12.57 10.75 -24.47
C ASN A 397 -13.32 9.44 -24.14
N GLU A 398 -14.09 9.42 -23.05
CA GLU A 398 -14.94 8.28 -22.64
C GLU A 398 -15.93 7.83 -23.74
N ALA A 399 -16.25 8.67 -24.69
CA ALA A 399 -17.17 8.37 -25.82
C ALA A 399 -16.72 7.21 -26.72
N ARG A 400 -15.45 6.80 -26.70
CA ARG A 400 -14.96 5.65 -27.45
C ARG A 400 -15.29 4.30 -26.80
N PHE A 401 -15.76 4.28 -25.56
CA PHE A 401 -15.99 3.05 -24.79
C PHE A 401 -17.44 2.54 -24.83
N SER A 402 -18.42 3.36 -25.24
CA SER A 402 -19.83 2.96 -25.29
C SER A 402 -20.26 2.29 -26.61
N THR A 403 -19.51 2.50 -27.70
CA THR A 403 -19.93 2.06 -29.03
C THR A 403 -19.44 0.66 -29.45
N SER A 404 -18.48 0.06 -28.74
CA SER A 404 -17.98 -1.28 -29.12
C SER A 404 -18.83 -2.45 -28.58
N ARG A 405 -19.81 -2.22 -27.69
CA ARG A 405 -20.71 -3.27 -27.20
C ARG A 405 -22.01 -3.41 -27.98
N SER A 406 -22.39 -2.46 -28.83
CA SER A 406 -23.64 -2.53 -29.60
C SER A 406 -23.50 -3.20 -30.97
N THR A 407 -22.27 -3.51 -31.42
CA THR A 407 -22.02 -4.09 -32.73
C THR A 407 -21.76 -5.61 -32.72
N GLN A 408 -21.80 -6.26 -31.55
CA GLN A 408 -21.59 -7.73 -31.44
C GLN A 408 -22.85 -8.51 -31.00
N ALA A 409 -24.04 -7.94 -31.03
CA ALA A 409 -25.29 -8.62 -30.73
C ALA A 409 -26.30 -8.45 -31.88
N ALA A 410 -26.01 -9.04 -33.00
CA ALA A 410 -27.04 -9.43 -33.96
C ALA A 410 -26.74 -10.89 -34.39
N PRO A 411 -27.54 -11.87 -33.97
CA PRO A 411 -27.47 -13.18 -34.59
C PRO A 411 -28.04 -13.04 -35.99
N ALA A 412 -27.26 -13.46 -37.01
CA ALA A 412 -27.80 -13.70 -38.34
C ALA A 412 -28.86 -14.79 -38.22
N SER A 413 -30.09 -14.44 -38.51
CA SER A 413 -31.16 -15.35 -38.87
C SER A 413 -30.89 -15.86 -40.29
N GLU A 414 -30.59 -17.13 -40.42
CA GLU A 414 -31.08 -17.97 -41.50
C GLU A 414 -31.00 -19.44 -41.06
#